data_5cd72169a2626b7317258fcb4141bf0f
#
_entry.id   5cd72169a2626b7317258fcb4141bf0f
#
_cell.length_a   1.000
_cell.length_b   1.000
_cell.length_c   1.000
_cell.angle_alpha   90.00
_cell.angle_beta   90.00
_cell.angle_gamma   90.00
#
_symmetry.space_group_name_H-M   'P 1'
#
loop_
_entity.id
_entity.type
_entity.pdbx_description
1 polymer ?
#
loop_
_entity_poly.entity_id
_entity_poly.type
_entity_poly.pdbx_seq_one_letter_code
_entity_poly.pdbx_strand_id
1 'polypeptide(L)'
;MATVRSVGASNRIEGNKMSDEEVNVLLQKMDVTKLTDRDSQEVAGYFEVLDLIAETYPNIHLTENHIKSLHNSLMKYSAKDQWHKGNYKLHSNAVEASFPDGSRQIIFQTNEAGFATEDAMTQLVSWYNSEKEVHPLIKLASFVYDFLSVHPFQDGNGRLSRLISTLLLLKNGYKWIEYVSFEHEIENRKNEYYQALRSCQAQRPNEDITLWIQFFLSCLSNIQSQLMLKLDRSGLETQLSPKEKSILTIIQNRPHIQSGEIAAKLAIPAPTVKRILAHLLHKGLIEKQGSGRNVSYTVR
;
A
#
# COMPACT_ATOMS: atom_id res chain seq x y z
N MET A 1 -2.74 -5.28 10.76
CA MET A 1 -2.57 -5.96 9.44
C MET A 1 -2.37 -4.97 8.29
N ALA A 2 -3.15 -3.90 8.15
CA ALA A 2 -2.92 -2.91 7.08
C ALA A 2 -1.52 -2.32 7.15
N THR A 3 -1.08 -1.85 8.32
CA THR A 3 0.26 -1.28 8.55
C THR A 3 1.38 -2.24 8.14
N VAL A 4 1.34 -3.51 8.58
CA VAL A 4 2.37 -4.51 8.22
C VAL A 4 2.45 -4.67 6.69
N ARG A 5 1.29 -4.76 6.01
CA ARG A 5 1.23 -4.87 4.55
C ARG A 5 1.75 -3.61 3.85
N SER A 6 1.40 -2.43 4.34
CA SER A 6 1.89 -1.16 3.78
C SER A 6 3.41 -1.07 3.87
N VAL A 7 3.96 -1.35 5.07
CA VAL A 7 5.40 -1.34 5.32
C VAL A 7 6.12 -2.37 4.45
N GLY A 8 5.66 -3.63 4.46
CA GLY A 8 6.25 -4.70 3.66
C GLY A 8 6.21 -4.42 2.16
N ALA A 9 5.02 -4.12 1.63
CA ALA A 9 4.81 -3.88 0.21
C ALA A 9 5.65 -2.70 -0.30
N SER A 10 5.67 -1.57 0.42
CA SER A 10 6.46 -0.41 -0.02
C SER A 10 7.94 -0.70 -0.14
N ASN A 11 8.48 -1.47 0.80
CA ASN A 11 9.89 -1.85 0.75
C ASN A 11 10.17 -2.92 -0.32
N ARG A 12 9.27 -3.90 -0.53
CA ARG A 12 9.40 -4.91 -1.61
C ARG A 12 9.30 -4.33 -3.02
N ILE A 13 8.54 -3.25 -3.22
CA ILE A 13 8.54 -2.50 -4.49
C ILE A 13 9.97 -2.06 -4.83
N GLU A 14 10.76 -1.64 -3.84
CA GLU A 14 12.15 -1.19 -3.99
C GLU A 14 13.20 -2.33 -3.86
N GLY A 15 12.75 -3.59 -3.78
CA GLY A 15 13.64 -4.75 -3.80
C GLY A 15 14.00 -5.37 -2.45
N ASN A 16 13.40 -4.89 -1.35
CA ASN A 16 13.47 -5.55 -0.05
C ASN A 16 12.89 -6.97 -0.14
N LYS A 17 13.38 -7.91 0.67
CA LYS A 17 13.03 -9.33 0.57
C LYS A 17 12.15 -9.85 1.70
N MET A 18 11.85 -9.01 2.72
CA MET A 18 11.08 -9.44 3.87
C MET A 18 9.62 -9.73 3.51
N SER A 19 9.14 -10.89 3.94
CA SER A 19 7.72 -11.25 3.92
C SER A 19 6.90 -10.45 4.94
N ASP A 20 5.57 -10.45 4.81
CA ASP A 20 4.70 -9.78 5.78
C ASP A 20 4.83 -10.39 7.19
N GLU A 21 5.10 -11.70 7.30
CA GLU A 21 5.36 -12.39 8.55
C GLU A 21 6.63 -11.88 9.22
N GLU A 22 7.72 -11.76 8.48
CA GLU A 22 9.00 -11.26 8.98
C GLU A 22 8.89 -9.79 9.39
N VAL A 23 8.21 -8.95 8.58
CA VAL A 23 7.90 -7.56 8.92
C VAL A 23 7.09 -7.49 10.22
N ASN A 24 6.05 -8.32 10.38
CA ASN A 24 5.24 -8.35 11.59
C ASN A 24 6.06 -8.72 12.83
N VAL A 25 6.93 -9.73 12.73
CA VAL A 25 7.83 -10.14 13.82
C VAL A 25 8.81 -9.01 14.17
N LEU A 26 9.38 -8.36 13.17
CA LEU A 26 10.29 -7.23 13.38
C LEU A 26 9.58 -6.08 14.12
N LEU A 27 8.40 -5.67 13.66
CA LEU A 27 7.67 -4.55 14.25
C LEU A 27 7.16 -4.82 15.67
N GLN A 28 6.80 -6.07 15.98
CA GLN A 28 6.40 -6.46 17.35
C GLN A 28 7.54 -6.47 18.37
N LYS A 29 8.77 -6.72 17.92
CA LYS A 29 9.95 -6.88 18.76
C LYS A 29 11.05 -5.87 18.42
N MET A 30 10.67 -4.73 17.83
CA MET A 30 11.62 -3.78 17.28
C MET A 30 12.61 -3.31 18.35
N ASP A 31 13.85 -3.74 18.17
CA ASP A 31 15.00 -3.30 18.93
C ASP A 31 15.95 -2.61 17.94
N VAL A 32 15.95 -1.29 17.97
CA VAL A 32 16.73 -0.48 17.01
C VAL A 32 18.23 -0.76 17.06
N THR A 33 18.73 -1.30 18.17
CA THR A 33 20.15 -1.67 18.33
C THR A 33 20.52 -2.94 17.56
N LYS A 34 19.53 -3.71 17.12
CA LYS A 34 19.68 -4.98 16.40
C LYS A 34 19.37 -4.88 14.91
N LEU A 35 19.11 -3.69 14.37
CA LEU A 35 18.88 -3.49 12.95
C LEU A 35 20.22 -3.50 12.18
N THR A 36 20.73 -4.69 11.92
CA THR A 36 22.07 -4.86 11.32
C THR A 36 22.06 -4.98 9.80
N ASP A 37 20.98 -5.46 9.22
CA ASP A 37 20.83 -5.63 7.77
C ASP A 37 20.02 -4.50 7.16
N ARG A 38 20.21 -4.30 5.84
CA ARG A 38 19.56 -3.24 5.08
C ARG A 38 18.03 -3.37 5.10
N ASP A 39 17.53 -4.56 4.92
CA ASP A 39 16.09 -4.81 4.76
C ASP A 39 15.33 -4.43 6.04
N SER A 40 15.85 -4.83 7.21
CA SER A 40 15.27 -4.46 8.51
C SER A 40 15.38 -2.96 8.81
N GLN A 41 16.48 -2.30 8.41
CA GLN A 41 16.67 -0.84 8.55
C GLN A 41 15.64 -0.06 7.73
N GLU A 42 15.41 -0.46 6.49
CA GLU A 42 14.44 0.17 5.59
C GLU A 42 13.00 0.00 6.08
N VAL A 43 12.66 -1.20 6.56
CA VAL A 43 11.34 -1.52 7.14
C VAL A 43 11.09 -0.68 8.39
N ALA A 44 12.05 -0.59 9.30
CA ALA A 44 11.94 0.20 10.53
C ALA A 44 11.76 1.69 10.24
N GLY A 45 12.54 2.25 9.30
CA GLY A 45 12.42 3.65 8.90
C GLY A 45 11.08 3.97 8.25
N TYR A 46 10.60 3.11 7.36
CA TYR A 46 9.28 3.28 6.75
C TYR A 46 8.15 3.22 7.77
N PHE A 47 8.19 2.24 8.68
CA PHE A 47 7.19 2.11 9.74
C PHE A 47 7.13 3.34 10.62
N GLU A 48 8.27 3.86 11.08
CA GLU A 48 8.33 5.04 11.96
C GLU A 48 7.70 6.28 11.31
N VAL A 49 7.92 6.47 10.00
CA VAL A 49 7.31 7.61 9.27
C VAL A 49 5.83 7.38 9.03
N LEU A 50 5.40 6.16 8.71
CA LEU A 50 3.99 5.85 8.50
C LEU A 50 3.19 6.05 9.80
N ASP A 51 3.73 5.62 10.93
CA ASP A 51 3.15 5.79 12.27
C ASP A 51 3.07 7.27 12.64
N LEU A 52 4.16 8.03 12.44
CA LEU A 52 4.19 9.48 12.62
C LEU A 52 3.10 10.17 11.79
N ILE A 53 2.95 9.79 10.53
CA ILE A 53 1.90 10.35 9.67
C ILE A 53 0.51 10.03 10.21
N ALA A 54 0.25 8.78 10.59
CA ALA A 54 -1.05 8.37 11.13
C ALA A 54 -1.44 9.17 12.38
N GLU A 55 -0.48 9.42 13.28
CA GLU A 55 -0.72 10.15 14.52
C GLU A 55 -0.81 11.66 14.34
N THR A 56 -0.04 12.24 13.41
CA THR A 56 0.20 13.69 13.39
C THR A 56 -0.14 14.38 12.06
N TYR A 57 -0.75 13.67 11.07
CA TYR A 57 -1.05 14.23 9.74
C TYR A 57 -1.76 15.60 9.74
N PRO A 58 -2.65 15.94 10.70
CA PRO A 58 -3.29 17.26 10.68
C PRO A 58 -2.29 18.42 10.82
N ASN A 59 -1.20 18.18 11.55
CA ASN A 59 -0.16 19.16 11.85
C ASN A 59 1.00 19.18 10.82
N ILE A 60 1.07 18.19 9.94
CA ILE A 60 2.10 18.14 8.89
C ILE A 60 1.62 18.98 7.70
N HIS A 61 2.25 20.10 7.44
CA HIS A 61 2.02 20.90 6.23
C HIS A 61 2.90 20.41 5.09
N LEU A 62 2.41 20.44 3.85
CA LEU A 62 3.22 20.08 2.69
C LEU A 62 4.19 21.24 2.38
N THR A 63 5.35 21.18 2.97
CA THR A 63 6.48 22.10 2.75
C THR A 63 7.74 21.31 2.43
N GLU A 64 8.70 21.93 1.75
CA GLU A 64 9.99 21.28 1.48
C GLU A 64 10.68 20.81 2.77
N ASN A 65 10.62 21.61 3.83
CA ASN A 65 11.21 21.25 5.12
C ASN A 65 10.54 20.00 5.75
N HIS A 66 9.21 19.89 5.67
CA HIS A 66 8.54 18.67 6.14
C HIS A 66 8.86 17.47 5.26
N ILE A 67 8.93 17.63 3.93
CA ILE A 67 9.35 16.56 3.01
C ILE A 67 10.77 16.08 3.35
N LYS A 68 11.71 17.02 3.57
CA LYS A 68 13.08 16.71 4.02
C LYS A 68 13.12 16.03 5.38
N SER A 69 12.28 16.46 6.32
CA SER A 69 12.18 15.84 7.65
C SER A 69 11.63 14.42 7.59
N LEU A 70 10.60 14.17 6.78
CA LEU A 70 10.06 12.82 6.56
C LEU A 70 11.12 11.92 5.91
N HIS A 71 11.88 12.43 4.93
CA HIS A 71 12.99 11.69 4.33
C HIS A 71 14.10 11.40 5.34
N ASN A 72 14.45 12.36 6.18
CA ASN A 72 15.45 12.15 7.24
C ASN A 72 15.03 11.03 8.21
N SER A 73 13.75 10.99 8.60
CA SER A 73 13.20 9.93 9.44
C SER A 73 13.14 8.58 8.71
N LEU A 74 12.74 8.57 7.44
CA LEU A 74 12.74 7.38 6.59
C LEU A 74 14.11 6.71 6.50
N MET A 75 15.18 7.51 6.40
CA MET A 75 16.56 7.05 6.27
C MET A 75 17.30 6.94 7.60
N LYS A 76 16.61 7.13 8.73
CA LYS A 76 17.21 7.21 10.07
C LYS A 76 18.10 6.03 10.42
N TYR A 77 17.67 4.84 10.06
CA TYR A 77 18.37 3.58 10.39
C TYR A 77 19.32 3.09 9.30
N SER A 78 19.24 3.63 8.09
CA SER A 78 20.12 3.23 6.99
C SER A 78 21.55 3.71 7.22
N ALA A 79 22.47 2.78 7.52
CA ALA A 79 23.87 3.11 7.77
C ALA A 79 24.56 3.75 6.56
N LYS A 80 24.21 3.31 5.34
CA LYS A 80 24.82 3.81 4.08
C LYS A 80 24.34 5.20 3.69
N ASP A 81 23.14 5.61 4.12
CA ASP A 81 22.46 6.81 3.64
C ASP A 81 22.58 8.01 4.61
N GLN A 82 23.36 7.87 5.70
CA GLN A 82 23.52 8.90 6.73
C GLN A 82 24.02 10.24 6.17
N TRP A 83 24.83 10.21 5.11
CA TRP A 83 25.46 11.39 4.53
C TRP A 83 24.50 12.29 3.71
N HIS A 84 23.39 11.74 3.21
CA HIS A 84 22.42 12.50 2.38
C HIS A 84 20.99 12.53 2.94
N LYS A 85 20.72 11.84 4.05
CA LYS A 85 19.37 11.82 4.61
C LYS A 85 18.85 13.23 4.91
N GLY A 86 17.62 13.50 4.52
CA GLY A 86 16.97 14.79 4.72
C GLY A 86 17.45 15.92 3.80
N ASN A 87 18.41 15.66 2.90
CA ASN A 87 18.91 16.63 1.95
C ASN A 87 18.59 16.22 0.51
N TYR A 88 18.35 17.19 -0.34
CA TYR A 88 18.22 16.91 -1.77
C TYR A 88 19.54 16.37 -2.32
N LYS A 89 19.47 15.66 -3.42
CA LYS A 89 20.59 14.97 -4.05
C LYS A 89 21.74 15.91 -4.39
N LEU A 90 22.95 15.46 -4.12
CA LEU A 90 24.19 16.15 -4.47
C LEU A 90 24.75 15.67 -5.81
N HIS A 91 24.34 14.49 -6.25
CA HIS A 91 24.73 13.88 -7.52
C HIS A 91 23.51 13.61 -8.35
N SER A 92 23.58 13.96 -9.63
CA SER A 92 22.50 13.62 -10.58
C SER A 92 22.31 12.11 -10.62
N ASN A 93 21.06 11.71 -10.64
CA ASN A 93 20.66 10.31 -10.69
C ASN A 93 19.73 10.07 -11.89
N ALA A 94 19.55 8.81 -12.24
CA ALA A 94 18.61 8.38 -13.26
C ALA A 94 17.78 7.22 -12.72
N VAL A 95 16.57 7.06 -13.24
CA VAL A 95 15.79 5.86 -13.01
C VAL A 95 16.31 4.79 -13.97
N GLU A 96 16.84 3.72 -13.43
CA GLU A 96 17.44 2.61 -14.19
C GLU A 96 16.55 1.36 -14.09
N ALA A 97 16.48 0.58 -15.17
CA ALA A 97 16.03 -0.81 -15.13
C ALA A 97 17.27 -1.72 -15.11
N SER A 98 17.24 -2.71 -14.22
CA SER A 98 18.20 -3.80 -14.23
C SER A 98 17.57 -5.03 -14.86
N PHE A 99 18.29 -5.67 -15.77
CA PHE A 99 17.84 -6.88 -16.44
C PHE A 99 18.49 -8.14 -15.85
N PRO A 100 17.92 -9.34 -16.08
CA PRO A 100 18.47 -10.59 -15.55
C PRO A 100 19.91 -10.91 -15.99
N ASP A 101 20.36 -10.35 -17.13
CA ASP A 101 21.72 -10.47 -17.64
C ASP A 101 22.73 -9.53 -16.94
N GLY A 102 22.27 -8.76 -15.95
CA GLY A 102 23.08 -7.78 -15.22
C GLY A 102 23.23 -6.43 -15.92
N SER A 103 22.69 -6.28 -17.14
CA SER A 103 22.69 -4.98 -17.84
C SER A 103 21.77 -3.97 -17.15
N ARG A 104 22.11 -2.69 -17.28
CA ARG A 104 21.30 -1.56 -16.80
C ARG A 104 20.98 -0.63 -17.96
N GLN A 105 19.76 -0.17 -18.01
CA GLN A 105 19.32 0.83 -18.98
C GLN A 105 18.73 2.01 -18.24
N ILE A 106 19.17 3.21 -18.58
CA ILE A 106 18.52 4.44 -18.12
C ILE A 106 17.15 4.51 -18.76
N ILE A 107 16.12 4.50 -17.91
CA ILE A 107 14.73 4.61 -18.33
C ILE A 107 14.31 6.07 -18.43
N PHE A 108 14.75 6.86 -17.45
CA PHE A 108 14.40 8.26 -17.35
C PHE A 108 15.53 9.05 -16.67
N GLN A 109 15.90 10.18 -17.27
CA GLN A 109 16.86 11.12 -16.68
C GLN A 109 16.10 12.09 -15.78
N THR A 110 16.42 12.09 -14.50
CA THR A 110 15.79 12.99 -13.52
C THR A 110 16.39 14.40 -13.60
N ASN A 111 15.81 15.36 -12.87
CA ASN A 111 16.37 16.70 -12.77
C ASN A 111 17.83 16.64 -12.29
N GLU A 112 18.66 17.55 -12.79
CA GLU A 112 20.04 17.68 -12.30
C GLU A 112 20.08 18.05 -10.82
N ALA A 113 21.13 17.62 -10.13
CA ALA A 113 21.35 17.97 -8.73
C ALA A 113 21.61 19.46 -8.54
N GLY A 114 21.35 19.98 -7.36
CA GLY A 114 21.50 21.39 -7.03
C GLY A 114 20.30 22.23 -7.47
N PHE A 115 20.55 23.39 -8.05
CA PHE A 115 19.52 24.40 -8.33
C PHE A 115 18.32 23.86 -9.12
N ALA A 116 18.52 23.04 -10.14
CA ALA A 116 17.44 22.49 -10.95
C ALA A 116 16.48 21.62 -10.13
N THR A 117 16.98 20.84 -9.17
CA THR A 117 16.18 20.04 -8.26
C THR A 117 15.48 20.91 -7.21
N GLU A 118 16.16 21.89 -6.64
CA GLU A 118 15.62 22.80 -5.64
C GLU A 118 14.50 23.66 -6.21
N ASP A 119 14.70 24.25 -7.37
CA ASP A 119 13.72 25.08 -8.06
C ASP A 119 12.47 24.25 -8.44
N ALA A 120 12.64 23.06 -9.00
CA ALA A 120 11.54 22.16 -9.33
C ALA A 120 10.72 21.77 -8.09
N MET A 121 11.37 21.51 -6.96
CA MET A 121 10.67 21.18 -5.71
C MET A 121 9.95 22.40 -5.14
N THR A 122 10.53 23.58 -5.21
CA THR A 122 9.89 24.83 -4.79
C THR A 122 8.64 25.11 -5.61
N GLN A 123 8.72 24.96 -6.93
CA GLN A 123 7.57 25.14 -7.84
C GLN A 123 6.49 24.10 -7.56
N LEU A 124 6.85 22.83 -7.41
CA LEU A 124 5.91 21.73 -7.15
C LEU A 124 5.14 21.92 -5.83
N VAL A 125 5.85 22.25 -4.75
CA VAL A 125 5.23 22.51 -3.44
C VAL A 125 4.36 23.76 -3.47
N SER A 126 4.81 24.83 -4.13
CA SER A 126 4.05 26.06 -4.30
C SER A 126 2.77 25.82 -5.09
N TRP A 127 2.86 25.11 -6.23
CA TRP A 127 1.69 24.74 -7.02
C TRP A 127 0.68 23.94 -6.20
N TYR A 128 1.11 22.90 -5.50
CA TYR A 128 0.20 22.10 -4.68
C TYR A 128 -0.52 22.93 -3.62
N ASN A 129 0.15 23.87 -2.98
CA ASN A 129 -0.46 24.68 -1.92
C ASN A 129 -1.38 25.79 -2.46
N SER A 130 -1.10 26.33 -3.64
CA SER A 130 -1.89 27.41 -4.27
C SER A 130 -3.07 26.91 -5.10
N GLU A 131 -2.96 25.72 -5.70
CA GLU A 131 -4.00 25.14 -6.57
C GLU A 131 -5.29 24.83 -5.78
N LYS A 132 -6.45 25.36 -6.25
CA LYS A 132 -7.76 25.19 -5.60
C LYS A 132 -8.85 24.65 -6.54
N GLU A 133 -8.63 24.70 -7.83
CA GLU A 133 -9.62 24.32 -8.85
C GLU A 133 -9.58 22.81 -9.13
N VAL A 134 -8.41 22.20 -9.06
CA VAL A 134 -8.22 20.78 -9.38
C VAL A 134 -8.72 19.91 -8.22
N HIS A 135 -9.49 18.86 -8.57
CA HIS A 135 -9.99 17.90 -7.60
C HIS A 135 -8.85 17.31 -6.74
N PRO A 136 -9.01 17.19 -5.40
CA PRO A 136 -7.92 16.80 -4.50
C PRO A 136 -7.19 15.51 -4.87
N LEU A 137 -7.88 14.48 -5.36
CA LEU A 137 -7.25 13.22 -5.78
C LEU A 137 -6.42 13.37 -7.04
N ILE A 138 -6.88 14.20 -8.01
CA ILE A 138 -6.11 14.49 -9.23
C ILE A 138 -4.87 15.29 -8.86
N LYS A 139 -5.04 16.35 -8.06
CA LYS A 139 -3.95 17.18 -7.57
C LYS A 139 -2.89 16.37 -6.82
N LEU A 140 -3.33 15.43 -5.97
CA LEU A 140 -2.44 14.53 -5.26
C LEU A 140 -1.68 13.62 -6.22
N ALA A 141 -2.38 12.98 -7.17
CA ALA A 141 -1.76 12.09 -8.16
C ALA A 141 -0.73 12.85 -9.02
N SER A 142 -1.05 14.09 -9.43
CA SER A 142 -0.12 14.95 -10.17
C SER A 142 1.11 15.31 -9.34
N PHE A 143 0.92 15.69 -8.07
CA PHE A 143 2.04 15.96 -7.16
C PHE A 143 2.98 14.76 -7.03
N VAL A 144 2.43 13.57 -6.85
CA VAL A 144 3.22 12.33 -6.70
C VAL A 144 3.98 12.00 -8.00
N TYR A 145 3.34 12.22 -9.16
CA TYR A 145 3.99 12.07 -10.47
C TYR A 145 5.21 12.98 -10.60
N ASP A 146 5.02 14.29 -10.35
CA ASP A 146 6.11 15.26 -10.47
C ASP A 146 7.20 15.02 -9.43
N PHE A 147 6.85 14.68 -8.19
CA PHE A 147 7.82 14.30 -7.17
C PHE A 147 8.70 13.12 -7.62
N LEU A 148 8.09 12.08 -8.19
CA LEU A 148 8.82 10.92 -8.73
C LEU A 148 9.66 11.28 -9.96
N SER A 149 9.24 12.27 -10.74
CA SER A 149 9.95 12.73 -11.94
C SER A 149 11.12 13.66 -11.60
N VAL A 150 10.95 14.57 -10.66
CA VAL A 150 12.04 15.39 -10.11
C VAL A 150 13.08 14.51 -9.42
N HIS A 151 12.61 13.49 -8.70
CA HIS A 151 13.44 12.52 -7.97
C HIS A 151 14.45 13.21 -7.04
N PRO A 152 13.95 14.01 -6.06
CA PRO A 152 14.79 15.01 -5.40
C PRO A 152 15.85 14.47 -4.45
N PHE A 153 15.74 13.22 -4.00
CA PHE A 153 16.68 12.61 -3.06
C PHE A 153 17.59 11.61 -3.74
N GLN A 154 18.72 11.29 -3.11
CA GLN A 154 19.69 10.33 -3.64
C GLN A 154 19.13 8.89 -3.64
N ASP A 155 18.36 8.52 -2.61
CA ASP A 155 17.62 7.26 -2.46
C ASP A 155 16.28 7.54 -1.75
N GLY A 156 15.35 6.57 -1.71
CA GLY A 156 14.11 6.63 -0.95
C GLY A 156 12.96 7.41 -1.58
N ASN A 157 13.10 7.95 -2.79
CA ASN A 157 12.04 8.74 -3.43
C ASN A 157 10.74 7.94 -3.62
N GLY A 158 10.82 6.69 -4.04
CA GLY A 158 9.64 5.83 -4.21
C GLY A 158 8.92 5.56 -2.88
N ARG A 159 9.66 5.21 -1.83
CA ARG A 159 9.11 5.01 -0.48
C ARG A 159 8.47 6.28 0.07
N LEU A 160 9.17 7.41 -0.06
CA LEU A 160 8.67 8.70 0.41
C LEU A 160 7.44 9.16 -0.38
N SER A 161 7.38 8.94 -1.69
CA SER A 161 6.20 9.28 -2.51
C SER A 161 4.94 8.55 -2.04
N ARG A 162 5.05 7.29 -1.63
CA ARG A 162 3.93 6.51 -1.08
C ARG A 162 3.52 7.00 0.31
N LEU A 163 4.48 7.35 1.17
CA LEU A 163 4.20 7.99 2.46
C LEU A 163 3.51 9.36 2.30
N ILE A 164 3.98 10.18 1.36
CA ILE A 164 3.33 11.45 1.02
C ILE A 164 1.93 11.21 0.46
N SER A 165 1.71 10.16 -0.33
CA SER A 165 0.37 9.80 -0.81
C SER A 165 -0.59 9.54 0.34
N THR A 166 -0.17 8.75 1.33
CA THR A 166 -0.95 8.47 2.53
C THR A 166 -1.21 9.75 3.34
N LEU A 167 -0.19 10.59 3.56
CA LEU A 167 -0.33 11.89 4.23
C LEU A 167 -1.38 12.77 3.55
N LEU A 168 -1.28 12.93 2.22
CA LEU A 168 -2.16 13.81 1.47
C LEU A 168 -3.58 13.25 1.35
N LEU A 169 -3.76 11.93 1.29
CA LEU A 169 -5.07 11.29 1.38
C LEU A 169 -5.75 11.61 2.72
N LEU A 170 -5.05 11.43 3.83
CA LEU A 170 -5.56 11.73 5.19
C LEU A 170 -5.92 13.21 5.33
N LYS A 171 -5.07 14.12 4.87
CA LYS A 171 -5.32 15.57 4.90
C LYS A 171 -6.53 16.01 4.09
N ASN A 172 -6.84 15.29 3.02
CA ASN A 172 -8.02 15.53 2.18
C ASN A 172 -9.26 14.74 2.63
N GLY A 173 -9.23 14.14 3.84
CA GLY A 173 -10.39 13.50 4.46
C GLY A 173 -10.62 12.04 4.07
N TYR A 174 -9.74 11.43 3.29
CA TYR A 174 -9.83 10.01 2.90
C TYR A 174 -9.31 9.09 4.01
N LYS A 175 -9.88 9.20 5.22
CA LYS A 175 -9.44 8.48 6.43
C LYS A 175 -9.52 6.97 6.31
N TRP A 176 -10.34 6.45 5.41
CA TRP A 176 -10.46 5.01 5.18
C TRP A 176 -9.14 4.36 4.71
N ILE A 177 -8.16 5.17 4.27
CA ILE A 177 -6.83 4.68 3.87
C ILE A 177 -6.08 4.02 5.03
N GLU A 178 -6.38 4.34 6.28
CA GLU A 178 -5.79 3.72 7.47
C GLU A 178 -6.15 2.22 7.62
N TYR A 179 -7.23 1.77 6.99
CA TYR A 179 -7.74 0.40 7.08
C TYR A 179 -7.33 -0.50 5.92
N VAL A 180 -6.62 0.04 4.94
CA VAL A 180 -6.19 -0.66 3.73
C VAL A 180 -4.72 -0.36 3.44
N SER A 181 -4.13 -1.08 2.47
CA SER A 181 -2.76 -0.80 2.03
C SER A 181 -2.76 -0.38 0.56
N PHE A 182 -2.49 0.89 0.32
CA PHE A 182 -2.29 1.43 -1.02
C PHE A 182 -1.00 0.87 -1.65
N GLU A 183 0.03 0.70 -0.83
CA GLU A 183 1.31 0.15 -1.24
C GLU A 183 1.19 -1.31 -1.70
N HIS A 184 0.36 -2.11 -1.02
CA HIS A 184 0.12 -3.49 -1.43
C HIS A 184 -0.64 -3.58 -2.77
N GLU A 185 -1.58 -2.67 -3.01
CA GLU A 185 -2.24 -2.58 -4.32
C GLU A 185 -1.25 -2.21 -5.43
N ILE A 186 -0.34 -1.26 -5.18
CA ILE A 186 0.74 -0.92 -6.11
C ILE A 186 1.68 -2.11 -6.32
N GLU A 187 2.06 -2.82 -5.26
CA GLU A 187 2.92 -4.01 -5.35
C GLU A 187 2.31 -5.08 -6.26
N ASN A 188 1.02 -5.39 -6.08
CA ASN A 188 0.30 -6.34 -6.90
C ASN A 188 0.22 -5.93 -8.38
N ARG A 189 0.27 -4.63 -8.65
CA ARG A 189 0.20 -4.04 -9.98
C ARG A 189 1.50 -3.34 -10.37
N LYS A 190 2.64 -3.83 -9.88
CA LYS A 190 3.95 -3.19 -10.03
C LYS A 190 4.31 -2.90 -11.48
N ASN A 191 4.01 -3.79 -12.39
CA ASN A 191 4.29 -3.60 -13.81
C ASN A 191 3.45 -2.46 -14.42
N GLU A 192 2.16 -2.39 -14.09
CA GLU A 192 1.26 -1.31 -14.54
C GLU A 192 1.69 0.04 -13.95
N TYR A 193 2.09 0.05 -12.67
CA TYR A 193 2.63 1.24 -12.00
C TYR A 193 3.82 1.84 -12.76
N TYR A 194 4.83 1.03 -13.04
CA TYR A 194 6.00 1.51 -13.76
C TYR A 194 5.69 1.83 -15.22
N GLN A 195 4.80 1.09 -15.87
CA GLN A 195 4.38 1.38 -17.23
C GLN A 195 3.67 2.74 -17.31
N ALA A 196 2.70 3.01 -16.45
CA ALA A 196 1.98 4.28 -16.42
C ALA A 196 2.94 5.45 -16.17
N LEU A 197 3.81 5.32 -15.15
CA LEU A 197 4.79 6.36 -14.81
C LEU A 197 5.74 6.66 -15.98
N ARG A 198 6.38 5.62 -16.53
CA ARG A 198 7.39 5.76 -17.59
C ARG A 198 6.82 6.26 -18.90
N SER A 199 5.61 5.80 -19.28
CA SER A 199 4.95 6.26 -20.51
C SER A 199 4.67 7.76 -20.49
N CYS A 200 4.34 8.32 -19.32
CA CYS A 200 4.19 9.75 -19.16
C CYS A 200 5.56 10.46 -19.15
N GLN A 201 6.52 9.95 -18.37
CA GLN A 201 7.86 10.55 -18.24
C GLN A 201 8.63 10.61 -19.57
N ALA A 202 8.41 9.66 -20.47
CA ALA A 202 9.03 9.65 -21.81
C ALA A 202 8.60 10.83 -22.70
N GLN A 203 7.51 11.51 -22.36
CA GLN A 203 6.98 12.66 -23.13
C GLN A 203 7.40 14.02 -22.55
N ARG A 204 8.20 14.05 -21.46
CA ARG A 204 8.66 15.33 -20.88
C ARG A 204 9.45 16.17 -21.89
N PRO A 205 9.30 17.52 -21.87
CA PRO A 205 8.57 18.32 -20.87
C PRO A 205 7.09 18.60 -21.21
N ASN A 206 6.50 17.99 -22.21
CA ASN A 206 5.12 18.24 -22.67
C ASN A 206 4.24 16.98 -22.49
N GLU A 207 4.43 16.31 -21.37
CA GLU A 207 3.75 15.04 -21.09
C GLU A 207 2.25 15.15 -20.80
N ASP A 208 1.48 14.19 -21.32
CA ASP A 208 0.14 13.88 -20.85
C ASP A 208 0.23 12.84 -19.73
N ILE A 209 -0.14 13.23 -18.51
CA ILE A 209 -0.11 12.37 -17.32
C ILE A 209 -1.42 11.61 -17.08
N THR A 210 -2.32 11.58 -18.05
CA THR A 210 -3.64 10.92 -17.91
C THR A 210 -3.50 9.43 -17.54
N LEU A 211 -2.57 8.71 -18.17
CA LEU A 211 -2.34 7.28 -17.85
C LEU A 211 -1.92 7.08 -16.40
N TRP A 212 -1.07 7.94 -15.88
CA TRP A 212 -0.67 7.89 -14.47
C TRP A 212 -1.84 8.18 -13.53
N ILE A 213 -2.61 9.23 -13.79
CA ILE A 213 -3.78 9.59 -12.98
C ILE A 213 -4.80 8.47 -12.99
N GLN A 214 -5.09 7.87 -14.15
CA GLN A 214 -6.01 6.74 -14.27
C GLN A 214 -5.53 5.53 -13.45
N PHE A 215 -4.26 5.19 -13.53
CA PHE A 215 -3.67 4.12 -12.71
C PHE A 215 -3.85 4.42 -11.22
N PHE A 216 -3.46 5.62 -10.78
CA PHE A 216 -3.51 6.03 -9.37
C PHE A 216 -4.94 5.95 -8.82
N LEU A 217 -5.91 6.52 -9.53
CA LEU A 217 -7.32 6.50 -9.14
C LEU A 217 -7.91 5.09 -9.17
N SER A 218 -7.50 4.25 -10.13
CA SER A 218 -7.94 2.85 -10.18
C SER A 218 -7.48 2.05 -8.97
N CYS A 219 -6.25 2.27 -8.48
CA CYS A 219 -5.75 1.66 -7.25
C CYS A 219 -6.61 2.08 -6.05
N LEU A 220 -6.91 3.37 -5.90
CA LEU A 220 -7.77 3.87 -4.82
C LEU A 220 -9.18 3.27 -4.88
N SER A 221 -9.78 3.21 -6.07
CA SER A 221 -11.11 2.62 -6.28
C SER A 221 -11.12 1.13 -5.91
N ASN A 222 -10.10 0.38 -6.30
CA ASN A 222 -10.00 -1.05 -5.99
C ASN A 222 -9.91 -1.31 -4.48
N ILE A 223 -9.02 -0.61 -3.78
CA ILE A 223 -8.86 -0.82 -2.33
C ILE A 223 -10.09 -0.33 -1.54
N GLN A 224 -10.76 0.73 -2.00
CA GLN A 224 -12.03 1.18 -1.42
C GLN A 224 -13.11 0.12 -1.59
N SER A 225 -13.26 -0.43 -2.79
CA SER A 225 -14.23 -1.48 -3.08
C SER A 225 -13.99 -2.74 -2.23
N GLN A 226 -12.72 -3.16 -2.08
CA GLN A 226 -12.35 -4.27 -1.20
C GLN A 226 -12.68 -3.99 0.27
N LEU A 227 -12.48 -2.75 0.74
CA LEU A 227 -12.85 -2.35 2.10
C LEU A 227 -14.36 -2.42 2.32
N MET A 228 -15.15 -1.88 1.38
CA MET A 228 -16.62 -1.93 1.43
C MET A 228 -17.12 -3.38 1.52
N LEU A 229 -16.62 -4.27 0.67
CA LEU A 229 -16.97 -5.69 0.73
C LEU A 229 -16.63 -6.34 2.08
N LYS A 230 -15.49 -5.99 2.69
CA LYS A 230 -15.12 -6.48 4.02
C LYS A 230 -16.05 -5.95 5.11
N LEU A 231 -16.44 -4.67 5.04
CA LEU A 231 -17.35 -4.05 6.00
C LEU A 231 -18.75 -4.65 5.90
N ASP A 232 -19.29 -4.83 4.68
CA ASP A 232 -20.58 -5.46 4.45
C ASP A 232 -20.59 -6.88 5.00
N ARG A 233 -19.54 -7.65 4.72
CA ARG A 233 -19.38 -9.00 5.25
C ARG A 233 -19.32 -9.01 6.78
N SER A 234 -18.51 -8.15 7.39
CA SER A 234 -18.41 -8.02 8.84
C SER A 234 -19.76 -7.64 9.48
N GLY A 235 -20.50 -6.72 8.84
CA GLY A 235 -21.86 -6.36 9.25
C GLY A 235 -22.83 -7.56 9.22
N LEU A 236 -22.75 -8.39 8.18
CA LEU A 236 -23.55 -9.62 8.08
C LEU A 236 -23.14 -10.65 9.13
N GLU A 237 -21.84 -10.82 9.37
CA GLU A 237 -21.33 -11.76 10.39
C GLU A 237 -21.71 -11.36 11.82
N THR A 238 -21.80 -10.06 12.14
CA THR A 238 -22.24 -9.61 13.47
C THR A 238 -23.68 -9.97 13.78
N GLN A 239 -24.54 -10.11 12.77
CA GLN A 239 -25.94 -10.49 12.88
C GLN A 239 -26.17 -12.01 12.98
N LEU A 240 -25.11 -12.81 12.92
CA LEU A 240 -25.21 -14.27 13.02
C LEU A 240 -25.36 -14.72 14.46
N SER A 241 -26.23 -15.75 14.68
CA SER A 241 -26.31 -16.45 15.94
C SER A 241 -24.99 -17.19 16.26
N PRO A 242 -24.75 -17.56 17.52
CA PRO A 242 -23.55 -18.33 17.91
C PRO A 242 -23.34 -19.61 17.10
N LYS A 243 -24.43 -20.35 16.78
CA LYS A 243 -24.36 -21.57 15.97
C LYS A 243 -23.96 -21.28 14.51
N GLU A 244 -24.47 -20.20 13.94
CA GLU A 244 -24.10 -19.77 12.57
C GLU A 244 -22.63 -19.35 12.51
N LYS A 245 -22.16 -18.60 13.51
CA LYS A 245 -20.73 -18.22 13.64
C LYS A 245 -19.83 -19.45 13.75
N SER A 246 -20.20 -20.44 14.58
CA SER A 246 -19.41 -21.67 14.71
C SER A 246 -19.32 -22.47 13.40
N ILE A 247 -20.42 -22.55 12.64
CA ILE A 247 -20.42 -23.21 11.33
C ILE A 247 -19.56 -22.43 10.33
N LEU A 248 -19.69 -21.10 10.27
CA LEU A 248 -18.87 -20.26 9.39
C LEU A 248 -17.38 -20.40 9.71
N THR A 249 -16.99 -20.37 10.97
CA THR A 249 -15.60 -20.59 11.41
C THR A 249 -15.04 -21.95 10.97
N ILE A 250 -15.84 -23.00 11.05
CA ILE A 250 -15.39 -24.32 10.56
C ILE A 250 -15.16 -24.32 9.06
N ILE A 251 -16.03 -23.68 8.28
CA ILE A 251 -15.88 -23.57 6.82
C ILE A 251 -14.64 -22.72 6.46
N GLN A 252 -14.38 -21.63 7.22
CA GLN A 252 -13.17 -20.80 7.06
C GLN A 252 -11.88 -21.58 7.28
N ASN A 253 -11.85 -22.40 8.35
CA ASN A 253 -10.66 -23.17 8.71
C ASN A 253 -10.49 -24.45 7.85
N ARG A 254 -11.55 -24.91 7.19
CA ARG A 254 -11.53 -26.10 6.33
C ARG A 254 -12.42 -25.87 5.10
N PRO A 255 -11.90 -25.21 4.06
CA PRO A 255 -12.61 -25.04 2.80
C PRO A 255 -13.00 -26.41 2.19
N HIS A 256 -14.10 -26.44 1.46
CA HIS A 256 -14.67 -27.64 0.83
C HIS A 256 -15.18 -28.71 1.79
N ILE A 257 -15.52 -28.32 3.03
CA ILE A 257 -16.12 -29.23 4.02
C ILE A 257 -17.56 -29.59 3.63
N GLN A 258 -17.99 -30.83 3.93
CA GLN A 258 -19.34 -31.30 3.70
C GLN A 258 -20.26 -31.07 4.93
N SER A 259 -21.58 -30.95 4.69
CA SER A 259 -22.55 -30.70 5.75
C SER A 259 -22.56 -31.80 6.85
N GLY A 260 -22.30 -33.06 6.48
CA GLY A 260 -22.18 -34.16 7.42
C GLY A 260 -20.99 -34.04 8.35
N GLU A 261 -19.85 -33.60 7.86
CA GLU A 261 -18.66 -33.37 8.66
C GLU A 261 -18.85 -32.20 9.65
N ILE A 262 -19.53 -31.13 9.20
CA ILE A 262 -19.90 -30.00 10.08
C ILE A 262 -20.79 -30.47 11.20
N ALA A 263 -21.83 -31.29 10.90
CA ALA A 263 -22.75 -31.85 11.86
C ALA A 263 -22.03 -32.70 12.91
N ALA A 264 -21.10 -33.54 12.49
CA ALA A 264 -20.30 -34.39 13.37
C ALA A 264 -19.37 -33.55 14.27
N LYS A 265 -18.66 -32.56 13.70
CA LYS A 265 -17.73 -31.72 14.48
C LYS A 265 -18.39 -30.86 15.54
N LEU A 266 -19.56 -30.34 15.28
CA LEU A 266 -20.28 -29.46 16.21
C LEU A 266 -21.31 -30.16 17.07
N ALA A 267 -21.53 -31.49 16.89
CA ALA A 267 -22.59 -32.24 17.50
C ALA A 267 -23.98 -31.59 17.29
N ILE A 268 -24.22 -31.04 16.10
CA ILE A 268 -25.50 -30.41 15.73
C ILE A 268 -26.26 -31.33 14.78
N PRO A 269 -27.58 -31.49 14.95
CA PRO A 269 -28.40 -32.30 14.05
C PRO A 269 -28.27 -31.85 12.58
N ALA A 270 -28.08 -32.80 11.66
CA ALA A 270 -27.89 -32.54 10.23
C ALA A 270 -28.99 -31.65 9.60
N PRO A 271 -30.29 -31.75 9.94
CA PRO A 271 -31.30 -30.82 9.44
C PRO A 271 -31.03 -29.37 9.85
N THR A 272 -30.56 -29.15 11.10
CA THR A 272 -30.23 -27.82 11.60
C THR A 272 -29.01 -27.24 10.85
N VAL A 273 -27.98 -28.06 10.63
CA VAL A 273 -26.81 -27.63 9.83
C VAL A 273 -27.23 -27.25 8.42
N LYS A 274 -28.07 -28.06 7.75
CA LYS A 274 -28.54 -27.75 6.38
C LYS A 274 -29.35 -26.45 6.35
N ARG A 275 -30.20 -26.17 7.34
CA ARG A 275 -30.94 -24.91 7.42
C ARG A 275 -30.03 -23.72 7.61
N ILE A 276 -29.02 -23.84 8.47
CA ILE A 276 -28.02 -22.79 8.69
C ILE A 276 -27.18 -22.55 7.43
N LEU A 277 -26.73 -23.61 6.77
CA LEU A 277 -25.99 -23.48 5.50
C LEU A 277 -26.81 -22.79 4.40
N ALA A 278 -28.11 -23.10 4.30
CA ALA A 278 -29.02 -22.40 3.38
C ALA A 278 -29.15 -20.92 3.72
N HIS A 279 -29.21 -20.55 5.00
CA HIS A 279 -29.25 -19.17 5.44
C HIS A 279 -27.92 -18.43 5.16
N LEU A 280 -26.76 -19.06 5.41
CA LEU A 280 -25.45 -18.49 5.11
C LEU A 280 -25.23 -18.32 3.59
N LEU A 281 -25.73 -19.26 2.76
CA LEU A 281 -25.75 -19.15 1.30
C LEU A 281 -26.60 -17.95 0.84
N HIS A 282 -27.80 -17.81 1.40
CA HIS A 282 -28.69 -16.68 1.08
C HIS A 282 -28.08 -15.33 1.46
N LYS A 283 -27.34 -15.28 2.56
CA LYS A 283 -26.57 -14.09 2.98
C LYS A 283 -25.28 -13.86 2.15
N GLY A 284 -24.94 -14.76 1.24
CA GLY A 284 -23.72 -14.63 0.41
C GLY A 284 -22.40 -14.81 1.18
N LEU A 285 -22.44 -15.36 2.40
CA LEU A 285 -21.26 -15.58 3.25
C LEU A 285 -20.47 -16.83 2.87
N ILE A 286 -21.13 -17.81 2.24
CA ILE A 286 -20.52 -19.05 1.76
C ILE A 286 -20.99 -19.37 0.35
N GLU A 287 -20.24 -20.23 -0.33
CA GLU A 287 -20.58 -20.81 -1.62
C GLU A 287 -20.72 -22.31 -1.52
N LYS A 288 -21.59 -22.87 -2.37
CA LYS A 288 -21.83 -24.29 -2.50
C LYS A 288 -21.15 -24.78 -3.78
N GLN A 289 -20.35 -25.84 -3.68
CA GLN A 289 -19.71 -26.50 -4.81
C GLN A 289 -20.11 -27.97 -4.89
N GLY A 290 -20.18 -28.49 -6.13
CA GLY A 290 -20.55 -29.87 -6.37
C GLY A 290 -22.05 -30.12 -6.40
N SER A 291 -22.44 -31.39 -6.61
CA SER A 291 -23.83 -31.82 -6.69
C SER A 291 -24.07 -33.16 -5.98
N GLY A 292 -25.32 -33.43 -5.60
CA GLY A 292 -25.69 -34.67 -4.95
C GLY A 292 -24.98 -34.92 -3.62
N ARG A 293 -24.30 -36.05 -3.47
CA ARG A 293 -23.60 -36.45 -2.24
C ARG A 293 -22.24 -35.72 -2.06
N ASN A 294 -21.70 -35.15 -3.14
CA ASN A 294 -20.39 -34.48 -3.14
C ASN A 294 -20.49 -32.96 -2.96
N VAL A 295 -21.56 -32.48 -2.33
CA VAL A 295 -21.74 -31.07 -2.04
C VAL A 295 -20.81 -30.65 -0.90
N SER A 296 -19.98 -29.64 -1.17
CA SER A 296 -19.10 -28.99 -0.20
C SER A 296 -19.35 -27.50 -0.12
N TYR A 297 -18.84 -26.87 0.93
CA TYR A 297 -19.01 -25.46 1.20
C TYR A 297 -17.67 -24.79 1.40
N THR A 298 -17.54 -23.60 0.87
CA THR A 298 -16.38 -22.72 1.08
C THR A 298 -16.86 -21.32 1.39
N VAL A 299 -16.00 -20.51 1.97
CA VAL A 299 -16.29 -19.10 2.21
C VAL A 299 -16.18 -18.36 0.88
N ARG A 300 -17.04 -17.40 0.66
CA ARG A 300 -17.02 -16.53 -0.52
C ARG A 300 -15.94 -15.48 -0.42
#